data_57f91c2874801f3a61decf50898b1ef4
#
_entry.id   57f91c2874801f3a61decf50898b1ef4
#
_cell.length_a   1.000
_cell.length_b   1.000
_cell.length_c   1.000
_cell.angle_alpha   90.00
_cell.angle_beta   90.00
_cell.angle_gamma   90.00
#
_symmetry.space_group_name_H-M   'P 1'
#
loop_
_entity.id
_entity.type
_entity.pdbx_description
1 polymer ?
#
loop_
_entity_poly.entity_id
_entity_poly.type
_entity_poly.pdbx_seq_one_letter_code
_entity_poly.pdbx_strand_id
1 'polypeptide(L)'
;MSTLSVASYAVRVGILIVDGANVVGSRPDGWWRDRAGAARRLQERLLTAELPYDEVVLVLEGRARQGNSAGLDGRLRTVHALGSGDDAIVEAVMAQVDVGDGADVTVVTADRVLRDRVAAAGAKSVGPSWLLDQL
;
A
#
# COMPACT_ATOMS: atom_id res chain seq x y z
N MET A 1 -12.00 31.71 -4.92
CA MET A 1 -11.82 30.79 -5.66
C MET A 1 -10.69 29.96 -5.43
N SER A 2 -9.66 30.37 -5.58
CA SER A 2 -8.47 29.61 -5.37
C SER A 2 -8.27 29.14 -3.95
N THR A 3 -8.88 29.79 -2.99
CA THR A 3 -8.77 29.39 -1.58
C THR A 3 -9.26 27.96 -1.35
N LEU A 4 -10.38 27.60 -1.97
CA LEU A 4 -10.92 26.25 -1.82
C LEU A 4 -10.01 25.22 -2.46
N SER A 5 -9.43 25.55 -3.60
CA SER A 5 -8.51 24.64 -4.27
C SER A 5 -7.27 24.37 -3.42
N VAL A 6 -6.73 25.40 -2.80
CA VAL A 6 -5.58 25.25 -1.93
C VAL A 6 -5.90 24.37 -0.72
N ALA A 7 -7.06 24.56 -0.12
CA ALA A 7 -7.49 23.77 1.01
C ALA A 7 -7.64 22.29 0.61
N SER A 8 -8.19 22.03 -0.60
CA SER A 8 -8.34 20.68 -1.08
C SER A 8 -6.99 19.98 -1.27
N TYR A 9 -6.03 20.69 -1.78
CA TYR A 9 -4.69 20.12 -1.95
C TYR A 9 -4.05 19.77 -0.61
N ALA A 10 -4.24 20.60 0.39
CA ALA A 10 -3.66 20.37 1.70
C ALA A 10 -4.21 19.13 2.39
N VAL A 11 -5.42 18.68 2.04
CA VAL A 11 -6.08 17.55 2.67
C VAL A 11 -5.61 16.22 2.08
N ARG A 12 -5.07 16.23 0.86
CA ARG A 12 -4.79 14.99 0.16
C ARG A 12 -3.39 14.91 -0.36
N VAL A 13 -2.43 14.71 0.53
CA VAL A 13 -1.04 14.69 0.11
C VAL A 13 -0.37 13.40 0.50
N GLY A 14 -1.09 12.32 0.58
CA GLY A 14 -0.53 11.09 1.10
C GLY A 14 -0.55 9.96 0.11
N ILE A 15 0.43 9.08 0.25
CA ILE A 15 0.50 7.83 -0.49
C ILE A 15 0.57 6.71 0.54
N LEU A 16 -0.30 5.72 0.38
CA LEU A 16 -0.32 4.55 1.24
C LEU A 16 0.21 3.37 0.44
N ILE A 17 1.27 2.75 0.92
CA ILE A 17 1.86 1.57 0.29
C ILE A 17 1.53 0.37 1.16
N VAL A 18 0.83 -0.61 0.59
CA VAL A 18 0.31 -1.77 1.32
C VAL A 18 1.16 -2.99 1.02
N ASP A 19 1.76 -3.56 2.06
CA ASP A 19 2.47 -4.84 2.00
C ASP A 19 1.42 -5.94 1.95
N GLY A 20 1.08 -6.37 0.73
CA GLY A 20 -0.01 -7.32 0.51
C GLY A 20 0.18 -8.63 1.25
N ALA A 21 1.39 -9.18 1.23
CA ALA A 21 1.67 -10.45 1.91
C ALA A 21 1.47 -10.33 3.42
N ASN A 22 1.92 -9.22 4.01
CA ASN A 22 1.82 -9.01 5.45
C ASN A 22 0.37 -8.77 5.89
N VAL A 23 -0.37 -7.97 5.12
CA VAL A 23 -1.77 -7.68 5.45
C VAL A 23 -2.64 -8.95 5.30
N VAL A 24 -2.49 -9.67 4.19
CA VAL A 24 -3.20 -10.93 3.98
C VAL A 24 -2.85 -11.93 5.07
N GLY A 25 -1.57 -12.05 5.41
CA GLY A 25 -1.10 -13.01 6.41
C GLY A 25 -1.43 -12.64 7.85
N SER A 26 -1.98 -11.46 8.11
CA SER A 26 -2.24 -11.00 9.47
C SER A 26 -3.51 -11.62 10.08
N ARG A 27 -4.34 -12.29 9.29
CA ARG A 27 -5.57 -12.93 9.76
C ARG A 27 -5.53 -14.43 9.48
N PRO A 28 -5.93 -15.27 10.42
CA PRO A 28 -5.93 -16.74 10.22
C PRO A 28 -7.20 -17.20 9.52
N ASP A 29 -7.43 -16.73 8.32
CA ASP A 29 -8.67 -16.97 7.56
C ASP A 29 -8.50 -17.95 6.42
N GLY A 30 -7.39 -18.72 6.42
CA GLY A 30 -7.14 -19.71 5.37
C GLY A 30 -6.47 -19.17 4.14
N TRP A 31 -5.91 -17.97 4.21
CA TRP A 31 -5.27 -17.31 3.07
C TRP A 31 -4.19 -18.17 2.39
N TRP A 32 -3.53 -19.02 3.16
CA TRP A 32 -2.45 -19.87 2.64
C TRP A 32 -2.94 -20.95 1.68
N ARG A 33 -4.23 -21.23 1.68
CA ARG A 33 -4.83 -22.21 0.77
C ARG A 33 -5.15 -21.64 -0.59
N ASP A 34 -5.30 -20.32 -0.67
CA ASP A 34 -5.63 -19.62 -1.92
C ASP A 34 -5.07 -18.20 -1.83
N ARG A 35 -3.78 -18.07 -2.05
CA ARG A 35 -3.09 -16.78 -1.94
C ARG A 35 -3.58 -15.78 -2.98
N ALA A 36 -3.84 -16.26 -4.20
CA ALA A 36 -4.35 -15.40 -5.26
C ALA A 36 -5.74 -14.86 -4.92
N GLY A 37 -6.62 -15.72 -4.41
CA GLY A 37 -7.96 -15.28 -4.00
C GLY A 37 -7.94 -14.32 -2.83
N ALA A 38 -7.05 -14.55 -1.85
CA ALA A 38 -6.90 -13.66 -0.72
C ALA A 38 -6.42 -12.27 -1.17
N ALA A 39 -5.47 -12.23 -2.09
CA ALA A 39 -4.96 -10.97 -2.65
C ALA A 39 -6.05 -10.24 -3.43
N ARG A 40 -6.87 -10.98 -4.19
CA ARG A 40 -7.98 -10.38 -4.95
C ARG A 40 -9.01 -9.76 -4.02
N ARG A 41 -9.36 -10.45 -2.94
CA ARG A 41 -10.30 -9.91 -1.96
C ARG A 41 -9.78 -8.63 -1.30
N LEU A 42 -8.50 -8.58 -1.00
CA LEU A 42 -7.89 -7.37 -0.46
C LEU A 42 -7.94 -6.23 -1.47
N GLN A 43 -7.59 -6.51 -2.72
CA GLN A 43 -7.64 -5.51 -3.77
C GLN A 43 -9.07 -4.94 -3.92
N GLU A 44 -10.07 -5.81 -3.94
CA GLU A 44 -11.46 -5.38 -4.08
C GLU A 44 -11.90 -4.48 -2.94
N ARG A 45 -11.48 -4.80 -1.72
CA ARG A 45 -11.79 -3.96 -0.56
C ARG A 45 -11.08 -2.61 -0.63
N LEU A 46 -9.85 -2.59 -1.10
CA LEU A 46 -9.10 -1.34 -1.27
C LEU A 46 -9.71 -0.45 -2.35
N LEU A 47 -10.25 -1.05 -3.41
CA LEU A 47 -10.89 -0.29 -4.49
C LEU A 47 -12.11 0.48 -4.02
N THR A 48 -12.85 -0.07 -3.06
CA THR A 48 -14.09 0.54 -2.59
C THR A 48 -13.93 1.35 -1.31
N ALA A 49 -12.78 1.24 -0.64
CA ALA A 49 -12.56 1.93 0.63
C ALA A 49 -12.32 3.42 0.41
N GLU A 50 -12.81 4.23 1.34
CA GLU A 50 -12.54 5.66 1.34
C GLU A 50 -11.40 5.93 2.31
N LEU A 51 -10.19 5.92 1.79
CA LEU A 51 -9.00 6.18 2.56
C LEU A 51 -8.49 7.60 2.27
N PRO A 52 -7.97 8.30 3.27
CA PRO A 52 -7.55 9.70 3.10
C PRO A 52 -6.18 9.82 2.46
N TYR A 53 -6.01 9.18 1.30
CA TYR A 53 -4.75 9.20 0.55
C TYR A 53 -5.03 9.48 -0.92
N ASP A 54 -4.10 10.17 -1.57
CA ASP A 54 -4.20 10.44 -2.99
C ASP A 54 -4.02 9.19 -3.82
N GLU A 55 -3.13 8.33 -3.37
CA GLU A 55 -2.83 7.07 -4.06
C GLU A 55 -2.65 5.96 -3.04
N VAL A 56 -3.11 4.77 -3.39
CA VAL A 56 -2.87 3.55 -2.62
C VAL A 56 -2.14 2.59 -3.55
N VAL A 57 -1.01 2.06 -3.09
CA VAL A 57 -0.19 1.13 -3.85
C VAL A 57 -0.23 -0.22 -3.16
N LEU A 58 -0.77 -1.23 -3.82
CA LEU A 58 -0.80 -2.60 -3.30
C LEU A 58 0.34 -3.39 -3.94
N VAL A 59 1.27 -3.86 -3.12
CA VAL A 59 2.40 -4.65 -3.60
C VAL A 59 2.13 -6.12 -3.35
N LEU A 60 2.16 -6.92 -4.42
CA LEU A 60 1.94 -8.36 -4.37
C LEU A 60 3.20 -9.09 -4.82
N GLU A 61 3.45 -10.23 -4.18
CA GLU A 61 4.59 -11.08 -4.52
C GLU A 61 4.16 -12.53 -4.64
N GLY A 62 4.98 -13.35 -5.28
CA GLY A 62 4.74 -14.78 -5.39
C GLY A 62 3.42 -15.10 -6.06
N ARG A 63 2.73 -16.10 -5.52
CA ARG A 63 1.46 -16.58 -6.07
C ARG A 63 0.33 -15.58 -5.95
N ALA A 64 0.42 -14.64 -5.03
CA ALA A 64 -0.58 -13.60 -4.86
C ALA A 64 -0.76 -12.77 -6.14
N ARG A 65 0.30 -12.65 -6.95
CA ARG A 65 0.26 -11.90 -8.22
C ARG A 65 -0.75 -12.45 -9.20
N GLN A 66 -1.08 -13.73 -9.11
CA GLN A 66 -2.00 -14.39 -10.04
C GLN A 66 -3.45 -13.97 -9.83
N GLY A 67 -3.76 -13.39 -8.69
CA GLY A 67 -5.12 -12.97 -8.36
C GLY A 67 -5.54 -11.65 -8.98
N ASN A 68 -4.58 -10.84 -9.41
CA ASN A 68 -4.85 -9.48 -9.86
C ASN A 68 -3.91 -9.08 -10.98
N SER A 69 -4.41 -8.25 -11.88
CA SER A 69 -3.53 -7.61 -12.86
C SER A 69 -2.81 -6.43 -12.22
N ALA A 70 -1.56 -6.23 -12.62
CA ALA A 70 -0.83 -5.03 -12.24
C ALA A 70 -1.39 -3.85 -13.02
N GLY A 71 -1.33 -2.66 -12.43
CA GLY A 71 -1.75 -1.45 -13.10
C GLY A 71 -2.54 -0.52 -12.20
N LEU A 72 -3.05 0.54 -12.78
CA LEU A 72 -3.77 1.59 -12.06
C LEU A 72 -5.27 1.45 -12.29
N ASP A 73 -6.02 1.47 -11.20
CA ASP A 73 -7.48 1.48 -11.24
C ASP A 73 -7.95 2.53 -10.22
N GLY A 74 -8.42 3.65 -10.71
CA GLY A 74 -8.75 4.78 -9.86
C GLY A 74 -7.52 5.27 -9.11
N ARG A 75 -7.59 5.26 -7.77
CA ARG A 75 -6.48 5.65 -6.91
C ARG A 75 -5.62 4.46 -6.49
N LEU A 76 -6.00 3.25 -6.86
CA LEU A 76 -5.28 2.06 -6.48
C LEU A 76 -4.36 1.61 -7.61
N ARG A 77 -3.08 1.52 -7.28
CA ARG A 77 -2.07 0.94 -8.16
C ARG A 77 -1.66 -0.41 -7.60
N THR A 78 -1.78 -1.46 -8.41
CA THR A 78 -1.32 -2.79 -8.02
C THR A 78 0.03 -3.04 -8.68
N VAL A 79 1.01 -3.41 -7.87
CA VAL A 79 2.38 -3.65 -8.31
C VAL A 79 2.72 -5.11 -8.07
N HIS A 80 3.23 -5.79 -9.09
CA HIS A 80 3.76 -7.15 -8.97
C HIS A 80 5.26 -7.07 -8.74
N ALA A 81 5.71 -7.46 -7.54
CA ALA A 81 7.14 -7.48 -7.24
C ALA A 81 7.83 -8.52 -8.10
N LEU A 82 8.96 -8.16 -8.67
CA LEU A 82 9.76 -9.09 -9.49
C LEU A 82 10.46 -10.13 -8.61
N GLY A 83 10.76 -9.77 -7.38
CA GLY A 83 11.35 -10.65 -6.40
C GLY A 83 10.65 -10.49 -5.09
N SER A 84 11.37 -10.06 -4.06
CA SER A 84 10.82 -9.84 -2.73
C SER A 84 9.90 -8.62 -2.72
N GLY A 85 8.76 -8.76 -2.05
CA GLY A 85 7.84 -7.64 -1.85
C GLY A 85 8.48 -6.51 -1.06
N ASP A 86 9.35 -6.85 -0.09
CA ASP A 86 10.05 -5.86 0.72
C ASP A 86 10.90 -4.92 -0.13
N ASP A 87 11.64 -5.47 -1.08
CA ASP A 87 12.49 -4.65 -1.94
C ASP A 87 11.64 -3.74 -2.83
N ALA A 88 10.55 -4.27 -3.37
CA ALA A 88 9.64 -3.48 -4.20
C ALA A 88 9.01 -2.34 -3.39
N ILE A 89 8.67 -2.59 -2.14
CA ILE A 89 8.11 -1.56 -1.26
C ILE A 89 9.13 -0.46 -0.98
N VAL A 90 10.36 -0.83 -0.65
CA VAL A 90 11.42 0.15 -0.38
C VAL A 90 11.69 0.99 -1.63
N GLU A 91 11.73 0.37 -2.81
CA GLU A 91 11.90 1.09 -4.06
C GLU A 91 10.76 2.07 -4.31
N ALA A 92 9.53 1.67 -4.02
CA ALA A 92 8.37 2.54 -4.17
C ALA A 92 8.45 3.74 -3.22
N VAL A 93 8.88 3.52 -1.97
CA VAL A 93 9.08 4.60 -1.01
C VAL A 93 10.12 5.60 -1.53
N MET A 94 11.25 5.08 -1.97
CA MET A 94 12.34 5.93 -2.44
C MET A 94 11.94 6.76 -3.65
N ALA A 95 11.18 6.17 -4.58
CA ALA A 95 10.70 6.88 -5.74
C ALA A 95 9.78 8.04 -5.35
N GLN A 96 8.93 7.85 -4.35
CA GLN A 96 8.00 8.91 -3.91
C GLN A 96 8.71 10.01 -3.15
N VAL A 97 9.69 9.65 -2.32
CA VAL A 97 10.46 10.64 -1.57
C VAL A 97 11.28 11.50 -2.52
N ASP A 98 11.85 10.92 -3.58
CA ASP A 98 12.65 11.67 -4.54
C ASP A 98 11.82 12.66 -5.36
N VAL A 99 10.57 12.31 -5.65
CA VAL A 99 9.70 13.12 -6.49
C VAL A 99 8.93 14.15 -5.70
N GLY A 100 8.52 13.80 -4.50
CA GLY A 100 7.55 14.59 -3.78
C GLY A 100 8.12 15.55 -2.78
N ASP A 101 7.82 16.82 -2.92
CA ASP A 101 8.11 17.81 -1.92
C ASP A 101 7.19 17.61 -0.73
N GLY A 102 7.63 16.86 0.26
CA GLY A 102 6.86 16.64 1.47
C GLY A 102 5.68 15.71 1.28
N ALA A 103 5.71 14.86 0.26
CA ALA A 103 4.70 13.84 0.12
C ALA A 103 4.76 12.90 1.33
N ASP A 104 3.60 12.66 1.91
CA ASP A 104 3.48 11.81 3.10
C ASP A 104 3.37 10.37 2.63
N VAL A 105 4.39 9.58 2.91
CA VAL A 105 4.40 8.17 2.52
C VAL A 105 4.25 7.31 3.76
N THR A 106 3.23 6.48 3.77
CA THR A 106 2.95 5.55 4.87
C THR A 106 2.91 4.12 4.32
N VAL A 107 3.61 3.21 4.97
CA VAL A 107 3.64 1.80 4.59
C VAL A 107 2.86 0.98 5.61
N VAL A 108 1.99 0.09 5.12
CA VAL A 108 1.21 -0.80 5.97
C VAL A 108 1.93 -2.13 6.06
N THR A 109 2.56 -2.41 7.18
CA THR A 109 3.24 -3.67 7.46
C THR A 109 3.50 -3.82 8.95
N ALA A 110 3.55 -5.06 9.43
CA ALA A 110 3.99 -5.37 10.80
C ALA A 110 5.42 -5.89 10.82
N ASP A 111 6.02 -6.11 9.67
CA ASP A 111 7.39 -6.64 9.57
C ASP A 111 8.38 -5.59 10.08
N ARG A 112 9.08 -5.92 11.17
CA ARG A 112 9.97 -4.97 11.83
C ARG A 112 11.14 -4.55 10.94
N VAL A 113 11.72 -5.49 10.21
CA VAL A 113 12.85 -5.18 9.33
C VAL A 113 12.40 -4.22 8.23
N LEU A 114 11.24 -4.48 7.64
CA LEU A 114 10.71 -3.61 6.60
C LEU A 114 10.37 -2.23 7.18
N ARG A 115 9.79 -2.17 8.37
CA ARG A 115 9.51 -0.89 9.04
C ARG A 115 10.78 -0.06 9.21
N ASP A 116 11.87 -0.70 9.63
CA ASP A 116 13.15 0.00 9.80
C ASP A 116 13.69 0.50 8.46
N ARG A 117 13.56 -0.32 7.42
CA ARG A 117 14.03 0.07 6.08
C ARG A 117 13.24 1.26 5.53
N VAL A 118 11.92 1.26 5.65
CA VAL A 118 11.11 2.36 5.11
C VAL A 118 11.28 3.63 5.95
N ALA A 119 11.49 3.51 7.25
CA ALA A 119 11.79 4.66 8.10
C ALA A 119 13.10 5.31 7.69
N ALA A 120 14.12 4.51 7.40
CA ALA A 120 15.40 5.02 6.92
C ALA A 120 15.24 5.73 5.57
N ALA A 121 14.26 5.35 4.77
CA ALA A 121 13.98 5.98 3.48
C ALA A 121 13.03 7.18 3.59
N GLY A 122 12.54 7.50 4.79
CA GLY A 122 11.71 8.69 5.01
C GLY A 122 10.21 8.44 5.11
N ALA A 123 9.78 7.18 5.22
CA ALA A 123 8.35 6.86 5.31
C ALA A 123 7.95 6.51 6.74
N LYS A 124 6.66 6.66 7.01
CA LYS A 124 6.04 6.17 8.24
C LYS A 124 5.53 4.76 8.02
N SER A 125 5.21 4.05 9.10
CA SER A 125 4.59 2.73 8.99
C SER A 125 3.45 2.58 9.99
N VAL A 126 2.46 1.78 9.60
CA VAL A 126 1.32 1.39 10.45
C VAL A 126 1.09 -0.10 10.28
N GLY A 127 0.41 -0.72 11.24
CA GLY A 127 0.17 -2.15 11.18
C GLY A 127 -1.03 -2.53 10.33
N PRO A 128 -1.13 -3.82 9.95
CA PRO A 128 -2.26 -4.32 9.16
C PRO A 128 -3.62 -4.09 9.82
N SER A 129 -3.71 -4.16 11.14
CA SER A 129 -4.99 -3.95 11.84
C SER A 129 -5.53 -2.55 11.60
N TRP A 130 -4.65 -1.55 11.56
CA TRP A 130 -5.07 -0.18 11.27
C TRP A 130 -5.79 -0.10 9.93
N LEU A 131 -5.23 -0.77 8.91
CA LEU A 131 -5.85 -0.77 7.58
C LEU A 131 -7.15 -1.57 7.57
N LEU A 132 -7.12 -2.80 8.10
CA LEU A 132 -8.26 -3.69 8.04
C LEU A 132 -9.48 -3.13 8.78
N ASP A 133 -9.26 -2.33 9.81
CA ASP A 133 -10.36 -1.69 10.55
C ASP A 133 -11.08 -0.63 9.69
N GLN A 134 -10.48 -0.19 8.61
CA GLN A 134 -11.05 0.82 7.72
C GLN A 134 -11.66 0.23 6.44
N LEU A 135 -11.50 -1.05 6.24
CA LEU A 135 -12.03 -1.73 5.06
C LEU A 135 -13.41 -2.45 5.34
#